data_7895bdbd05e3df301acf18975b5297d9
#
_entry.id   7895bdbd05e3df301acf18975b5297d9
#
_cell.length_a   1.000
_cell.length_b   1.000
_cell.length_c   1.000
_cell.angle_alpha   90.00
_cell.angle_beta   90.00
_cell.angle_gamma   90.00
#
_symmetry.space_group_name_H-M   'P 1'
#
loop_
_entity.id
_entity.type
_entity.pdbx_description
1 polymer ?
#
loop_
_entity_poly.entity_id
_entity_poly.type
_entity_poly.pdbx_seq_one_letter_code
_entity_poly.pdbx_strand_id
1 'polypeptide(L)'
;KMYTTAAALCLLGPEYRYGTDFVTNGTLDNGILKGDLIIRGSGDPTWSERFYDSNYDSVMVCFVDSLKALGISEINGKIIGDDNVFDDLHWGAGWMWDDEYEWHYAELSGLSFNENYIDYTLIPDSSTIGNPVIIEPLLKTSYINLRNDMVTVGSKAEEDWRYGRNHSTNDCWFEGDYSIQSGVDEADLTIHNPTLFTAHVLKEYLLDAGIKVNGNPVDADDLIDSIDYEQTSILFTYISHPMSRVIAEANQPSSNHIAETLQKTLGNELGEGGTSKEGLKIQMAFYDSLGMDVENLYLRDGSGLSRYNLVSPSNSTSLLQVMWDHDYRDDFVKSFPIAGVIGSIDDRMMGSNAVGSVHAKTGNMTNVSSLSGYAWTKSGEPMIFSIMVNNHMTGNSKVKPLQDKIAIILSDME
;
A
#
# COMPACT_ATOMS: atom_id res chain seq x y z
N LYS A 1 -11.78 3.24 -1.32
CA LYS A 1 -10.74 4.03 -0.64
C LYS A 1 -11.28 5.31 -0.01
N MET A 2 -12.01 6.15 -0.75
CA MET A 2 -12.58 7.40 -0.18
C MET A 2 -13.31 7.18 1.14
N TYR A 3 -14.11 6.12 1.23
CA TYR A 3 -14.79 5.76 2.48
C TYR A 3 -13.81 5.46 3.59
N THR A 4 -12.85 4.59 3.36
CA THR A 4 -11.88 4.17 4.37
C THR A 4 -11.01 5.34 4.85
N THR A 5 -10.50 6.14 3.91
CA THR A 5 -9.67 7.31 4.25
C THR A 5 -10.45 8.42 4.95
N ALA A 6 -11.73 8.63 4.60
CA ALA A 6 -12.61 9.55 5.31
C ALA A 6 -12.85 9.09 6.76
N ALA A 7 -13.18 7.82 6.96
CA ALA A 7 -13.40 7.28 8.30
C ALA A 7 -12.13 7.35 9.15
N ALA A 8 -10.98 6.94 8.61
CA ALA A 8 -9.70 7.00 9.31
C ALA A 8 -9.33 8.43 9.71
N LEU A 9 -9.43 9.38 8.77
CA LEU A 9 -9.16 10.80 9.04
C LEU A 9 -10.08 11.37 10.14
N CYS A 10 -11.37 11.10 10.05
CA CYS A 10 -12.34 11.69 10.98
C CYS A 10 -12.29 11.06 12.37
N LEU A 11 -12.09 9.74 12.46
CA LEU A 11 -12.16 9.01 13.71
C LEU A 11 -10.83 8.99 14.48
N LEU A 12 -9.70 8.97 13.78
CA LEU A 12 -8.37 8.98 14.40
C LEU A 12 -7.75 10.38 14.44
N GLY A 13 -8.14 11.28 13.53
CA GLY A 13 -7.61 12.62 13.40
C GLY A 13 -6.39 12.72 12.47
N PRO A 14 -6.12 13.92 11.88
CA PRO A 14 -5.06 14.13 10.90
C PRO A 14 -3.64 13.91 11.45
N GLU A 15 -3.46 14.09 12.78
CA GLU A 15 -2.17 13.97 13.47
C GLU A 15 -1.94 12.57 14.10
N TYR A 16 -2.88 11.64 13.95
CA TYR A 16 -2.68 10.27 14.41
C TYR A 16 -1.41 9.68 13.81
N ARG A 17 -0.64 8.95 14.61
CA ARG A 17 0.59 8.28 14.23
C ARG A 17 0.65 6.89 14.84
N TYR A 18 1.14 5.94 14.08
CA TYR A 18 1.46 4.61 14.59
C TYR A 18 2.73 4.65 15.43
N GLY A 19 2.80 3.82 16.45
CA GLY A 19 3.99 3.61 17.25
C GLY A 19 4.40 2.14 17.20
N THR A 20 5.53 1.83 16.55
CA THR A 20 6.05 0.46 16.48
C THR A 20 7.18 0.29 17.48
N ASP A 21 7.01 -0.63 18.42
CA ASP A 21 7.98 -0.90 19.46
C ASP A 21 9.01 -1.96 19.02
N PHE A 22 10.27 -1.60 19.18
CA PHE A 22 11.39 -2.54 19.11
C PHE A 22 11.73 -2.95 20.53
N VAL A 23 11.47 -4.21 20.87
CA VAL A 23 11.64 -4.71 22.24
C VAL A 23 12.61 -5.89 22.29
N THR A 24 13.03 -6.26 23.49
CA THR A 24 13.87 -7.45 23.72
C THR A 24 13.41 -8.21 24.94
N ASN A 25 13.52 -9.53 24.89
CA ASN A 25 13.36 -10.45 26.03
C ASN A 25 14.69 -10.70 26.76
N GLY A 26 15.75 -9.96 26.42
CA GLY A 26 17.10 -10.12 26.94
C GLY A 26 17.67 -8.88 27.62
N THR A 27 18.98 -8.83 27.75
CA THR A 27 19.72 -7.72 28.36
C THR A 27 20.84 -7.24 27.45
N LEU A 28 21.09 -5.93 27.43
CA LEU A 28 22.23 -5.35 26.72
C LEU A 28 23.44 -5.30 27.65
N ASP A 29 24.53 -5.95 27.24
CA ASP A 29 25.80 -5.98 28.00
C ASP A 29 26.97 -5.82 27.04
N ASN A 30 27.79 -4.77 27.25
CA ASN A 30 28.96 -4.46 26.45
C ASN A 30 28.72 -4.46 24.92
N GLY A 31 27.60 -3.93 24.48
CA GLY A 31 27.20 -3.87 23.05
C GLY A 31 26.61 -5.16 22.50
N ILE A 32 26.44 -6.19 23.34
CA ILE A 32 25.81 -7.46 22.95
C ILE A 32 24.40 -7.53 23.54
N LEU A 33 23.39 -7.64 22.69
CA LEU A 33 22.03 -7.96 23.10
C LEU A 33 21.92 -9.47 23.33
N LYS A 34 21.83 -9.86 24.61
CA LYS A 34 21.73 -11.28 25.04
C LYS A 34 20.27 -11.72 25.10
N GLY A 35 19.64 -11.81 23.96
CA GLY A 35 18.23 -12.17 23.77
C GLY A 35 17.78 -11.84 22.36
N ASP A 36 16.49 -11.96 22.09
CA ASP A 36 15.88 -11.68 20.80
C ASP A 36 15.63 -10.17 20.64
N LEU A 37 15.69 -9.69 19.40
CA LEU A 37 15.12 -8.42 18.97
C LEU A 37 13.73 -8.70 18.40
N ILE A 38 12.70 -8.11 18.99
CA ILE A 38 11.32 -8.31 18.61
C ILE A 38 10.79 -6.99 18.03
N ILE A 39 10.20 -7.04 16.85
CA ILE A 39 9.51 -5.93 16.21
C ILE A 39 8.02 -6.14 16.45
N ARG A 40 7.43 -5.38 17.37
CA ARG A 40 6.01 -5.43 17.65
C ARG A 40 5.26 -4.54 16.67
N GLY A 41 4.75 -5.13 15.60
CA GLY A 41 4.01 -4.44 14.56
C GLY A 41 2.79 -3.68 15.10
N SER A 42 2.55 -2.51 14.55
CA SER A 42 1.43 -1.63 14.93
C SER A 42 0.43 -1.43 13.80
N GLY A 43 0.60 -2.12 12.67
CA GLY A 43 -0.14 -1.85 11.46
C GLY A 43 0.30 -0.56 10.75
N ASP A 44 1.53 -0.12 10.95
CA ASP A 44 2.06 1.08 10.31
C ASP A 44 2.32 0.87 8.81
N PRO A 45 1.58 1.52 7.88
CA PRO A 45 1.78 1.38 6.45
C PRO A 45 2.87 2.32 5.91
N THR A 46 3.56 3.08 6.77
CA THR A 46 4.48 4.14 6.32
C THR A 46 5.91 3.64 6.06
N TRP A 47 6.18 2.33 6.22
CA TRP A 47 7.47 1.74 5.96
C TRP A 47 7.64 1.42 4.46
N SER A 48 7.46 2.43 3.62
CA SER A 48 7.49 2.33 2.17
C SER A 48 8.21 3.55 1.59
N GLU A 49 8.86 3.37 0.44
CA GLU A 49 9.54 4.42 -0.32
C GLU A 49 8.67 5.68 -0.53
N ARG A 50 7.33 5.50 -0.63
CA ARG A 50 6.37 6.60 -0.82
C ARG A 50 6.45 7.68 0.25
N PHE A 51 6.90 7.30 1.44
CA PHE A 51 7.03 8.22 2.56
C PHE A 51 8.43 8.83 2.69
N TYR A 52 9.40 8.40 1.87
CA TYR A 52 10.82 8.76 1.95
C TYR A 52 11.41 9.20 0.60
N ASP A 53 10.65 9.96 -0.18
CA ASP A 53 11.09 10.54 -1.46
C ASP A 53 11.67 9.47 -2.43
N SER A 54 10.98 8.34 -2.54
CA SER A 54 11.37 7.17 -3.35
C SER A 54 12.67 6.49 -2.89
N ASN A 55 13.00 6.59 -1.61
CA ASN A 55 14.16 5.91 -1.04
C ASN A 55 13.73 4.69 -0.22
N TYR A 56 13.91 3.49 -0.78
CA TYR A 56 13.56 2.21 -0.17
C TYR A 56 14.28 1.94 1.16
N ASP A 57 15.51 2.46 1.32
CA ASP A 57 16.38 2.12 2.43
C ASP A 57 16.07 2.91 3.69
N SER A 58 15.38 4.04 3.57
CA SER A 58 15.33 5.07 4.63
C SER A 58 14.83 4.54 5.97
N VAL A 59 13.75 3.75 5.99
CA VAL A 59 13.20 3.24 7.25
C VAL A 59 14.10 2.18 7.88
N MET A 60 14.67 1.28 7.08
CA MET A 60 15.57 0.24 7.57
C MET A 60 16.88 0.85 8.10
N VAL A 61 17.41 1.86 7.41
CA VAL A 61 18.58 2.63 7.90
C VAL A 61 18.26 3.31 9.21
N CYS A 62 17.07 3.91 9.37
CA CYS A 62 16.64 4.52 10.64
C CYS A 62 16.63 3.50 11.80
N PHE A 63 16.17 2.27 11.58
CA PHE A 63 16.17 1.21 12.60
C PHE A 63 17.58 0.78 12.96
N VAL A 64 18.43 0.57 11.96
CA VAL A 64 19.86 0.25 12.17
C VAL A 64 20.55 1.34 12.98
N ASP A 65 20.36 2.61 12.62
CA ASP A 65 20.96 3.75 13.32
C ASP A 65 20.46 3.88 14.77
N SER A 66 19.16 3.59 15.00
CA SER A 66 18.59 3.56 16.34
C SER A 66 19.23 2.48 17.22
N LEU A 67 19.44 1.27 16.68
CA LEU A 67 20.12 0.18 17.40
C LEU A 67 21.61 0.49 17.65
N LYS A 68 22.29 1.10 16.67
CA LYS A 68 23.68 1.58 16.84
C LYS A 68 23.79 2.66 17.91
N ALA A 69 22.82 3.59 17.95
CA ALA A 69 22.81 4.66 18.95
C ALA A 69 22.65 4.11 20.39
N LEU A 70 22.01 2.96 20.56
CA LEU A 70 21.94 2.22 21.81
C LEU A 70 23.25 1.47 22.14
N GLY A 71 24.22 1.50 21.22
CA GLY A 71 25.51 0.81 21.37
C GLY A 71 25.45 -0.68 21.03
N ILE A 72 24.41 -1.14 20.35
CA ILE A 72 24.27 -2.56 19.94
C ILE A 72 25.20 -2.83 18.75
N SER A 73 26.08 -3.81 18.92
CA SER A 73 27.00 -4.31 17.89
C SER A 73 26.81 -5.79 17.58
N GLU A 74 26.07 -6.50 18.42
CA GLU A 74 25.75 -7.92 18.24
C GLU A 74 24.39 -8.25 18.87
N ILE A 75 23.60 -9.06 18.18
CA ILE A 75 22.34 -9.65 18.67
C ILE A 75 22.54 -11.17 18.73
N ASN A 76 22.54 -11.73 19.95
CA ASN A 76 22.76 -13.17 20.17
C ASN A 76 21.51 -14.02 19.95
N GLY A 77 20.34 -13.40 19.89
CA GLY A 77 19.05 -14.04 19.62
C GLY A 77 18.60 -13.93 18.19
N LYS A 78 17.32 -14.14 18.01
CA LYS A 78 16.58 -14.02 16.76
C LYS A 78 16.16 -12.58 16.49
N ILE A 79 15.72 -12.31 15.26
CA ILE A 79 14.86 -11.16 14.94
C ILE A 79 13.46 -11.72 14.76
N ILE A 80 12.52 -11.29 15.60
CA ILE A 80 11.15 -11.79 15.60
C ILE A 80 10.26 -10.65 15.08
N GLY A 81 9.52 -10.90 14.01
CA GLY A 81 8.41 -10.06 13.58
C GLY A 81 7.14 -10.51 14.31
N ASP A 82 6.39 -9.58 14.87
CA ASP A 82 5.08 -9.83 15.48
C ASP A 82 4.06 -8.89 14.85
N ASP A 83 3.07 -9.45 14.17
CA ASP A 83 2.00 -8.75 13.48
C ASP A 83 0.61 -8.99 14.09
N ASN A 84 0.56 -9.56 15.30
CA ASN A 84 -0.67 -9.92 16.01
C ASN A 84 -1.59 -8.74 16.38
N VAL A 85 -1.23 -7.50 15.99
CA VAL A 85 -2.12 -6.34 16.00
C VAL A 85 -3.27 -6.51 15.00
N PHE A 86 -3.08 -7.32 13.95
CA PHE A 86 -4.09 -7.71 12.96
C PHE A 86 -4.35 -9.21 13.00
N ASP A 87 -5.46 -9.63 12.40
CA ASP A 87 -5.77 -11.04 12.17
C ASP A 87 -5.01 -11.59 10.95
N ASP A 88 -4.89 -12.93 10.84
CA ASP A 88 -4.18 -13.66 9.79
C ASP A 88 -4.95 -13.72 8.45
N LEU A 89 -5.93 -12.85 8.25
CA LEU A 89 -6.58 -12.72 6.96
C LEU A 89 -5.80 -11.76 6.07
N HIS A 90 -4.94 -12.31 5.24
CA HIS A 90 -4.02 -11.55 4.41
C HIS A 90 -4.69 -10.86 3.21
N TRP A 91 -5.92 -11.22 2.84
CA TRP A 91 -6.63 -10.66 1.68
C TRP A 91 -8.05 -10.24 2.00
N GLY A 92 -8.54 -9.25 1.27
CA GLY A 92 -9.92 -8.79 1.37
C GLY A 92 -10.92 -9.82 0.86
N ALA A 93 -12.12 -9.84 1.44
CA ALA A 93 -13.18 -10.76 1.04
C ALA A 93 -13.62 -10.55 -0.41
N GLY A 94 -13.50 -11.60 -1.23
CA GLY A 94 -13.87 -11.56 -2.65
C GLY A 94 -12.78 -11.03 -3.57
N TRP A 95 -11.53 -10.97 -3.10
CA TRP A 95 -10.36 -10.78 -3.93
C TRP A 95 -10.11 -12.02 -4.79
N MET A 96 -9.53 -11.83 -5.96
CA MET A 96 -9.33 -12.91 -6.93
C MET A 96 -7.96 -13.55 -6.73
N TRP A 97 -7.92 -14.85 -6.53
CA TRP A 97 -6.71 -15.62 -6.22
C TRP A 97 -5.67 -15.61 -7.35
N ASP A 98 -6.09 -15.40 -8.59
CA ASP A 98 -5.24 -15.38 -9.77
C ASP A 98 -4.45 -14.05 -9.92
N ASP A 99 -4.77 -13.03 -9.12
CA ASP A 99 -4.05 -11.76 -9.06
C ASP A 99 -3.07 -11.68 -7.88
N GLU A 100 -2.83 -12.78 -7.13
CA GLU A 100 -2.01 -12.83 -5.90
C GLU A 100 -0.59 -12.24 -6.05
N TYR A 101 0.00 -12.30 -7.26
CA TYR A 101 1.34 -11.79 -7.51
C TYR A 101 1.39 -10.29 -7.85
N GLU A 102 0.27 -9.68 -8.14
CA GLU A 102 0.17 -8.27 -8.52
C GLU A 102 0.29 -7.35 -7.28
N TRP A 103 1.04 -6.26 -7.37
CA TRP A 103 1.30 -5.34 -6.26
C TRP A 103 0.03 -4.88 -5.51
N HIS A 104 -1.06 -4.73 -6.24
CA HIS A 104 -2.33 -4.26 -5.69
C HIS A 104 -3.15 -5.35 -4.98
N TYR A 105 -2.61 -6.58 -4.90
CA TYR A 105 -3.12 -7.73 -4.14
C TYR A 105 -2.15 -8.19 -3.04
N ALA A 106 -1.18 -7.36 -2.66
CA ALA A 106 -0.21 -7.71 -1.64
C ALA A 106 -0.85 -8.22 -0.36
N GLU A 107 -0.25 -9.23 0.25
CA GLU A 107 -0.66 -9.78 1.53
C GLU A 107 -0.66 -8.69 2.61
N LEU A 108 -1.68 -8.67 3.47
CA LEU A 108 -1.82 -7.72 4.56
C LEU A 108 -1.20 -8.31 5.83
N SER A 109 -0.49 -7.50 6.59
CA SER A 109 0.09 -7.87 7.87
C SER A 109 0.12 -6.67 8.81
N GLY A 110 0.13 -6.92 10.10
CA GLY A 110 0.35 -5.90 11.14
C GLY A 110 1.79 -5.40 11.17
N LEU A 111 2.70 -6.08 10.46
CA LEU A 111 4.09 -5.69 10.26
C LEU A 111 4.45 -5.81 8.78
N SER A 112 4.52 -4.69 8.09
CA SER A 112 4.72 -4.60 6.65
C SER A 112 5.91 -3.72 6.29
N PHE A 113 6.63 -4.08 5.22
CA PHE A 113 7.68 -3.27 4.62
C PHE A 113 7.47 -3.17 3.11
N ASN A 114 7.60 -1.95 2.58
CA ASN A 114 7.43 -1.61 1.17
C ASN A 114 6.13 -2.14 0.56
N GLU A 115 5.01 -1.94 1.27
CA GLU A 115 3.68 -2.42 0.88
C GLU A 115 3.64 -3.92 0.48
N ASN A 116 4.62 -4.71 0.95
CA ASN A 116 4.75 -6.16 0.77
C ASN A 116 4.89 -6.59 -0.70
N TYR A 117 5.62 -5.79 -1.50
CA TYR A 117 6.05 -6.14 -2.85
C TYR A 117 7.47 -5.63 -3.14
N ILE A 118 8.07 -6.11 -4.20
CA ILE A 118 9.38 -5.70 -4.70
C ILE A 118 9.24 -5.27 -6.15
N ASP A 119 9.80 -4.09 -6.46
CA ASP A 119 9.90 -3.57 -7.82
C ASP A 119 11.14 -4.13 -8.52
N TYR A 120 11.00 -4.37 -9.81
CA TYR A 120 12.03 -4.89 -10.69
C TYR A 120 12.19 -3.98 -11.89
N THR A 121 13.42 -3.69 -12.26
CA THR A 121 13.75 -3.04 -13.53
C THR A 121 14.12 -4.09 -14.57
N LEU A 122 13.46 -4.04 -15.74
CA LEU A 122 13.70 -4.91 -16.88
C LEU A 122 14.54 -4.16 -17.91
N ILE A 123 15.73 -4.66 -18.23
CA ILE A 123 16.68 -4.03 -19.14
C ILE A 123 17.03 -5.02 -20.26
N PRO A 124 16.56 -4.80 -21.52
CA PRO A 124 16.93 -5.65 -22.63
C PRO A 124 18.40 -5.45 -22.99
N ASP A 125 19.09 -6.50 -23.44
CA ASP A 125 20.47 -6.39 -23.94
C ASP A 125 20.50 -5.57 -25.24
N SER A 126 21.09 -4.37 -25.17
CA SER A 126 21.19 -3.45 -26.30
C SER A 126 22.19 -3.91 -27.37
N SER A 127 23.04 -4.91 -27.08
CA SER A 127 24.14 -5.32 -27.94
C SER A 127 23.85 -6.58 -28.75
N THR A 128 23.05 -7.51 -28.23
CA THR A 128 22.91 -8.84 -28.82
C THR A 128 21.51 -9.44 -28.62
N ILE A 129 20.84 -9.71 -29.74
CA ILE A 129 19.57 -10.46 -29.76
C ILE A 129 19.84 -11.90 -29.31
N GLY A 130 18.96 -12.44 -28.49
CA GLY A 130 19.06 -13.78 -27.91
C GLY A 130 19.76 -13.81 -26.53
N ASN A 131 20.35 -12.71 -26.09
CA ASN A 131 20.88 -12.61 -24.72
C ASN A 131 19.75 -12.47 -23.69
N PRO A 132 20.00 -12.92 -22.44
CA PRO A 132 19.05 -12.71 -21.36
C PRO A 132 18.73 -11.23 -21.15
N VAL A 133 17.47 -10.94 -20.82
CA VAL A 133 17.07 -9.64 -20.25
C VAL A 133 17.65 -9.55 -18.85
N ILE A 134 18.20 -8.40 -18.48
CA ILE A 134 18.64 -8.15 -17.10
C ILE A 134 17.40 -7.78 -16.28
N ILE A 135 17.20 -8.46 -15.16
CA ILE A 135 16.13 -8.17 -14.21
C ILE A 135 16.77 -7.81 -12.88
N GLU A 136 16.63 -6.54 -12.49
CA GLU A 136 17.24 -6.01 -11.28
C GLU A 136 16.15 -5.67 -10.25
N PRO A 137 16.09 -6.39 -9.10
CA PRO A 137 15.24 -5.98 -8.00
C PRO A 137 15.77 -4.67 -7.40
N LEU A 138 14.89 -3.70 -7.13
CA LEU A 138 15.26 -2.46 -6.48
C LEU A 138 15.65 -2.69 -5.01
N LEU A 139 14.96 -3.61 -4.33
CA LEU A 139 15.36 -4.12 -3.03
C LEU A 139 16.13 -5.43 -3.20
N LYS A 140 17.42 -5.41 -2.87
CA LYS A 140 18.27 -6.61 -2.89
C LYS A 140 18.07 -7.39 -1.60
N THR A 141 17.44 -8.55 -1.69
CA THR A 141 17.21 -9.44 -0.56
C THR A 141 17.34 -10.90 -0.96
N SER A 142 17.82 -11.73 -0.04
CA SER A 142 17.85 -13.18 -0.21
C SER A 142 16.51 -13.87 0.15
N TYR A 143 15.48 -13.09 0.49
CA TYR A 143 14.17 -13.61 0.84
C TYR A 143 13.40 -14.20 -0.36
N ILE A 144 13.68 -13.73 -1.57
CA ILE A 144 13.07 -14.20 -2.80
C ILE A 144 13.99 -15.10 -3.61
N ASN A 145 13.40 -16.06 -4.34
CA ASN A 145 14.07 -16.87 -5.33
C ASN A 145 13.66 -16.36 -6.74
N LEU A 146 14.57 -15.69 -7.44
CA LEU A 146 14.28 -15.14 -8.77
C LEU A 146 14.78 -16.09 -9.88
N ARG A 147 13.85 -16.58 -10.71
CA ARG A 147 14.13 -17.28 -11.96
C ARG A 147 13.94 -16.34 -13.14
N ASN A 148 14.96 -16.21 -13.98
CA ASN A 148 14.92 -15.39 -15.17
C ASN A 148 15.16 -16.24 -16.42
N ASP A 149 14.11 -16.46 -17.20
CA ASP A 149 14.13 -17.16 -18.48
C ASP A 149 13.72 -16.20 -19.64
N MET A 150 13.86 -14.88 -19.46
CA MET A 150 13.58 -13.90 -20.52
C MET A 150 14.77 -13.74 -21.46
N VAL A 151 14.48 -13.60 -22.74
CA VAL A 151 15.49 -13.31 -23.78
C VAL A 151 15.14 -12.04 -24.56
N THR A 152 16.19 -11.32 -24.97
CA THR A 152 16.03 -10.11 -25.78
C THR A 152 15.74 -10.45 -27.24
N VAL A 153 14.65 -9.90 -27.80
CA VAL A 153 14.28 -10.01 -29.22
C VAL A 153 14.35 -8.65 -29.92
N GLY A 154 14.44 -8.69 -31.26
CA GLY A 154 14.70 -7.48 -32.05
C GLY A 154 13.50 -6.61 -32.34
N SER A 155 12.31 -7.16 -32.30
CA SER A 155 11.09 -6.50 -32.74
C SER A 155 9.98 -6.59 -31.69
N LYS A 156 9.21 -5.51 -31.55
CA LYS A 156 8.01 -5.49 -30.70
C LYS A 156 6.92 -6.47 -31.18
N ALA A 157 6.94 -6.89 -32.41
CA ALA A 157 6.07 -7.91 -32.96
C ALA A 157 6.41 -9.35 -32.49
N GLU A 158 7.63 -9.56 -31.99
CA GLU A 158 8.11 -10.82 -31.43
C GLU A 158 7.98 -10.85 -29.90
N GLU A 159 7.57 -9.73 -29.28
CA GLU A 159 7.48 -9.61 -27.84
C GLU A 159 6.30 -10.43 -27.30
N ASP A 160 6.61 -11.40 -26.43
CA ASP A 160 5.64 -12.22 -25.71
C ASP A 160 6.28 -12.67 -24.39
N TRP A 161 6.05 -11.93 -23.32
CA TRP A 161 6.62 -12.21 -22.03
C TRP A 161 5.59 -12.16 -20.93
N ARG A 162 5.88 -12.82 -19.83
CA ARG A 162 5.06 -12.86 -18.65
C ARG A 162 5.93 -13.03 -17.39
N TYR A 163 5.37 -12.71 -16.27
CA TYR A 163 6.00 -12.83 -14.97
C TYR A 163 4.99 -13.23 -13.91
N GLY A 164 5.47 -13.63 -12.76
CA GLY A 164 4.61 -14.00 -11.67
C GLY A 164 5.36 -14.58 -10.48
N ARG A 165 4.59 -15.01 -9.50
CA ARG A 165 5.04 -15.68 -8.30
C ARG A 165 4.24 -16.97 -8.12
N ASN A 166 4.88 -18.06 -7.72
CA ASN A 166 4.17 -19.28 -7.37
C ASN A 166 3.34 -19.05 -6.10
N HIS A 167 2.07 -19.48 -6.11
CA HIS A 167 1.15 -19.26 -4.99
C HIS A 167 1.75 -19.68 -3.64
N SER A 168 1.58 -18.83 -2.62
CA SER A 168 2.04 -19.06 -1.24
C SER A 168 3.53 -19.39 -1.14
N THR A 169 4.37 -18.86 -2.02
CA THR A 169 5.83 -18.97 -1.99
C THR A 169 6.50 -17.66 -2.38
N ASN A 170 7.81 -17.58 -2.24
CA ASN A 170 8.62 -16.48 -2.73
C ASN A 170 9.46 -16.87 -3.97
N ASP A 171 8.98 -17.86 -4.75
CA ASP A 171 9.54 -18.24 -6.03
C ASP A 171 8.97 -17.34 -7.15
N CYS A 172 9.70 -16.30 -7.47
CA CYS A 172 9.37 -15.33 -8.51
C CYS A 172 9.97 -15.76 -9.85
N TRP A 173 9.28 -15.49 -10.94
CA TRP A 173 9.75 -15.86 -12.26
C TRP A 173 9.37 -14.84 -13.32
N PHE A 174 10.28 -14.70 -14.30
CA PHE A 174 10.10 -13.94 -15.52
C PHE A 174 10.48 -14.83 -16.70
N GLU A 175 9.65 -14.90 -17.75
CA GLU A 175 9.90 -15.76 -18.90
C GLU A 175 9.36 -15.18 -20.18
N GLY A 176 9.97 -15.57 -21.33
CA GLY A 176 9.53 -15.20 -22.66
C GLY A 176 10.43 -14.18 -23.37
N ASP A 177 9.89 -13.58 -24.41
CA ASP A 177 10.61 -12.74 -25.37
C ASP A 177 10.34 -11.25 -25.09
N TYR A 178 11.37 -10.47 -24.75
CA TYR A 178 11.27 -9.04 -24.46
C TYR A 178 11.99 -8.22 -25.53
N SER A 179 11.28 -7.27 -26.13
CA SER A 179 11.82 -6.51 -27.24
C SER A 179 12.80 -5.41 -26.82
N ILE A 180 13.93 -5.32 -27.51
CA ILE A 180 14.85 -4.17 -27.38
C ILE A 180 14.16 -2.82 -27.65
N GLN A 181 13.09 -2.82 -28.46
CA GLN A 181 12.33 -1.61 -28.79
C GLN A 181 11.43 -1.14 -27.64
N SER A 182 11.17 -1.99 -26.67
CA SER A 182 10.41 -1.63 -25.45
C SER A 182 11.25 -0.78 -24.50
N GLY A 183 12.58 -0.89 -24.57
CA GLY A 183 13.48 -0.14 -23.70
C GLY A 183 13.50 -0.68 -22.27
N VAL A 184 13.85 0.16 -21.34
CA VAL A 184 13.77 -0.16 -19.90
C VAL A 184 12.32 -0.06 -19.46
N ASP A 185 11.83 -1.06 -18.73
CA ASP A 185 10.47 -1.12 -18.16
C ASP A 185 10.54 -1.58 -16.72
N GLU A 186 9.40 -1.53 -16.02
CA GLU A 186 9.27 -1.88 -14.61
C GLU A 186 8.22 -2.98 -14.45
N ALA A 187 8.42 -3.83 -13.46
CA ALA A 187 7.46 -4.81 -13.00
C ALA A 187 7.53 -4.89 -11.48
N ASP A 188 6.46 -5.34 -10.86
CA ASP A 188 6.39 -5.51 -9.42
C ASP A 188 5.82 -6.89 -9.08
N LEU A 189 6.30 -7.49 -8.01
CA LEU A 189 5.82 -8.78 -7.51
C LEU A 189 5.65 -8.72 -6.01
N THR A 190 4.49 -9.17 -5.53
CA THR A 190 4.21 -9.33 -4.12
C THR A 190 5.10 -10.39 -3.48
N ILE A 191 5.29 -10.29 -2.18
CA ILE A 191 5.99 -11.29 -1.38
C ILE A 191 4.97 -12.11 -0.56
N HIS A 192 5.37 -13.30 -0.15
CA HIS A 192 4.62 -14.16 0.77
C HIS A 192 5.22 -14.06 2.17
N ASN A 193 4.38 -14.05 3.21
CA ASN A 193 4.70 -13.81 4.61
C ASN A 193 5.44 -12.48 4.82
N PRO A 194 4.71 -11.34 4.84
CA PRO A 194 5.26 -10.01 5.04
C PRO A 194 5.99 -9.82 6.36
N THR A 195 5.52 -10.47 7.41
CA THR A 195 6.08 -10.39 8.77
C THR A 195 7.48 -10.96 8.80
N LEU A 196 7.66 -12.17 8.27
CA LEU A 196 8.98 -12.78 8.15
C LEU A 196 9.87 -12.01 7.17
N PHE A 197 9.32 -11.49 6.07
CA PHE A 197 10.04 -10.65 5.12
C PHE A 197 10.64 -9.42 5.79
N THR A 198 9.85 -8.68 6.57
CA THR A 198 10.30 -7.47 7.28
C THR A 198 11.42 -7.79 8.27
N ALA A 199 11.29 -8.87 9.04
CA ALA A 199 12.33 -9.33 9.96
C ALA A 199 13.60 -9.78 9.22
N HIS A 200 13.44 -10.42 8.06
CA HIS A 200 14.56 -10.89 7.23
C HIS A 200 15.35 -9.71 6.63
N VAL A 201 14.65 -8.76 6.03
CA VAL A 201 15.27 -7.56 5.46
C VAL A 201 15.99 -6.76 6.54
N LEU A 202 15.39 -6.57 7.72
CA LEU A 202 16.09 -5.91 8.83
C LEU A 202 17.38 -6.64 9.21
N LYS A 203 17.39 -7.98 9.24
CA LYS A 203 18.62 -8.74 9.50
C LYS A 203 19.69 -8.44 8.45
N GLU A 204 19.33 -8.41 7.17
CA GLU A 204 20.27 -8.11 6.08
C GLU A 204 20.90 -6.71 6.27
N TYR A 205 20.08 -5.68 6.55
CA TYR A 205 20.55 -4.33 6.81
C TYR A 205 21.43 -4.23 8.06
N LEU A 206 21.13 -4.98 9.12
CA LEU A 206 21.98 -5.04 10.32
C LEU A 206 23.35 -5.64 10.02
N LEU A 207 23.39 -6.75 9.27
CA LEU A 207 24.63 -7.41 8.87
C LEU A 207 25.49 -6.51 7.96
N ASP A 208 24.89 -5.85 6.98
CA ASP A 208 25.58 -4.90 6.08
C ASP A 208 26.12 -3.69 6.85
N ALA A 209 25.43 -3.28 7.90
CA ALA A 209 25.86 -2.20 8.79
C ALA A 209 26.91 -2.62 9.84
N GLY A 210 27.34 -3.89 9.83
CA GLY A 210 28.35 -4.46 10.73
C GLY A 210 27.84 -4.91 12.09
N ILE A 211 26.51 -4.94 12.31
CA ILE A 211 25.90 -5.53 13.51
C ILE A 211 25.74 -7.03 13.27
N LYS A 212 26.34 -7.86 14.13
CA LYS A 212 26.21 -9.32 14.02
C LYS A 212 24.84 -9.78 14.52
N VAL A 213 24.21 -10.71 13.79
CA VAL A 213 22.96 -11.34 14.20
C VAL A 213 23.11 -12.85 14.12
N ASN A 214 23.08 -13.53 15.28
CA ASN A 214 23.38 -14.96 15.38
C ASN A 214 22.15 -15.84 15.10
N GLY A 215 20.94 -15.38 15.44
CA GLY A 215 19.70 -16.10 15.20
C GLY A 215 19.13 -15.85 13.80
N ASN A 216 18.17 -16.70 13.40
CA ASN A 216 17.40 -16.49 12.16
C ASN A 216 16.23 -15.55 12.41
N PRO A 217 15.76 -14.82 11.37
CA PRO A 217 14.45 -14.17 11.40
C PRO A 217 13.34 -15.20 11.61
N VAL A 218 12.32 -14.83 12.35
CA VAL A 218 11.18 -15.71 12.69
C VAL A 218 9.92 -14.85 12.71
N ASP A 219 8.83 -15.39 12.19
CA ASP A 219 7.50 -14.92 12.41
C ASP A 219 7.03 -15.32 13.81
N ALA A 220 6.40 -14.43 14.55
CA ALA A 220 5.90 -14.73 15.90
C ALA A 220 4.93 -15.90 15.91
N ASP A 221 4.16 -16.09 14.84
CA ASP A 221 3.21 -17.18 14.68
C ASP A 221 3.86 -18.57 14.58
N ASP A 222 5.14 -18.62 14.17
CA ASP A 222 5.94 -19.83 14.12
C ASP A 222 6.57 -20.21 15.47
N LEU A 223 6.37 -19.39 16.52
CA LEU A 223 6.90 -19.69 17.85
C LEU A 223 6.05 -20.73 18.57
N ILE A 224 6.71 -21.63 19.32
CA ILE A 224 6.02 -22.65 20.14
C ILE A 224 5.23 -21.98 21.27
N ASP A 225 5.84 -20.98 21.90
CA ASP A 225 5.23 -20.20 23.00
C ASP A 225 5.03 -18.76 22.56
N SER A 226 3.90 -18.18 22.93
CA SER A 226 3.62 -16.76 22.68
C SER A 226 4.61 -15.85 23.39
N ILE A 227 4.85 -14.68 22.82
CA ILE A 227 5.72 -13.66 23.42
C ILE A 227 5.08 -13.10 24.69
N ASP A 228 5.78 -13.23 25.82
CA ASP A 228 5.37 -12.60 27.08
C ASP A 228 5.92 -11.16 27.13
N TYR A 229 5.11 -10.21 26.70
CA TYR A 229 5.49 -8.80 26.67
C TYR A 229 5.74 -8.19 28.07
N GLU A 230 5.25 -8.79 29.15
CA GLU A 230 5.55 -8.34 30.52
C GLU A 230 7.03 -8.62 30.89
N GLN A 231 7.67 -9.55 30.20
CA GLN A 231 9.09 -9.90 30.39
C GLN A 231 10.00 -9.22 29.35
N THR A 232 9.49 -8.31 28.53
CA THR A 232 10.27 -7.58 27.54
C THR A 232 10.62 -6.17 28.02
N SER A 233 11.62 -5.57 27.38
CA SER A 233 12.00 -4.18 27.57
C SER A 233 12.02 -3.45 26.23
N ILE A 234 11.44 -2.26 26.18
CA ILE A 234 11.44 -1.42 24.98
C ILE A 234 12.87 -0.88 24.78
N LEU A 235 13.43 -1.10 23.60
CA LEU A 235 14.69 -0.53 23.15
C LEU A 235 14.47 0.87 22.58
N PHE A 236 13.52 1.00 21.68
CA PHE A 236 13.01 2.27 21.14
C PHE A 236 11.62 2.06 20.52
N THR A 237 10.91 3.17 20.29
CA THR A 237 9.66 3.19 19.54
C THR A 237 9.87 4.04 18.28
N TYR A 238 9.54 3.47 17.12
CA TYR A 238 9.47 4.22 15.88
C TYR A 238 8.07 4.86 15.74
N ILE A 239 8.04 6.14 15.36
CA ILE A 239 6.78 6.89 15.16
C ILE A 239 6.60 7.21 13.68
N SER A 240 5.44 6.84 13.15
CA SER A 240 5.08 6.97 11.75
C SER A 240 4.91 8.41 11.26
N HIS A 241 4.69 8.57 9.95
CA HIS A 241 4.12 9.78 9.37
C HIS A 241 2.67 10.01 9.84
N PRO A 242 2.14 11.25 9.84
CA PRO A 242 0.79 11.56 10.30
C PRO A 242 -0.29 11.01 9.35
N MET A 243 -1.49 10.77 9.87
CA MET A 243 -2.65 10.25 9.13
C MET A 243 -2.97 11.09 7.90
N SER A 244 -2.84 12.42 7.97
CA SER A 244 -3.04 13.32 6.83
C SER A 244 -2.15 12.94 5.62
N ARG A 245 -0.90 12.52 5.87
CA ARG A 245 -0.02 11.99 4.82
C ARG A 245 -0.37 10.56 4.42
N VAL A 246 -0.73 9.70 5.36
CA VAL A 246 -1.12 8.31 5.08
C VAL A 246 -2.31 8.26 4.13
N ILE A 247 -3.34 9.08 4.34
CA ILE A 247 -4.50 9.12 3.44
C ILE A 247 -4.16 9.69 2.06
N ALA A 248 -3.19 10.60 1.95
CA ALA A 248 -2.72 11.10 0.66
C ALA A 248 -2.05 9.99 -0.14
N GLU A 249 -1.15 9.22 0.49
CA GLU A 249 -0.49 8.06 -0.15
C GLU A 249 -1.47 6.89 -0.41
N ALA A 250 -2.58 6.81 0.33
CA ALA A 250 -3.66 5.87 -0.01
C ALA A 250 -4.45 6.28 -1.25
N ASN A 251 -4.72 7.59 -1.41
CA ASN A 251 -5.64 8.11 -2.42
C ASN A 251 -4.95 8.50 -3.74
N GLN A 252 -3.81 9.20 -3.72
CA GLN A 252 -3.14 9.72 -4.91
C GLN A 252 -2.62 8.60 -5.82
N PRO A 253 -1.74 7.68 -5.38
CA PRO A 253 -1.32 6.54 -6.19
C PRO A 253 -2.36 5.41 -6.19
N SER A 254 -3.36 5.48 -5.30
CA SER A 254 -4.42 4.48 -5.15
C SER A 254 -3.96 3.17 -4.47
N SER A 255 -3.11 3.24 -3.45
CA SER A 255 -2.65 2.05 -2.72
C SER A 255 -3.80 1.27 -2.09
N ASN A 256 -3.90 -0.02 -2.43
CA ASN A 256 -4.84 -0.94 -1.78
C ASN A 256 -4.34 -1.34 -0.41
N HIS A 257 -3.04 -1.63 -0.29
CA HIS A 257 -2.40 -2.02 0.95
C HIS A 257 -2.66 -1.01 2.06
N ILE A 258 -2.38 0.29 1.82
CA ILE A 258 -2.65 1.34 2.82
C ILE A 258 -4.14 1.40 3.19
N ALA A 259 -5.04 1.30 2.21
CA ALA A 259 -6.48 1.37 2.48
C ALA A 259 -7.00 0.19 3.33
N GLU A 260 -6.53 -1.03 3.07
CA GLU A 260 -6.88 -2.20 3.88
C GLU A 260 -6.28 -2.12 5.29
N THR A 261 -5.01 -1.68 5.38
CA THR A 261 -4.36 -1.44 6.66
C THR A 261 -5.13 -0.44 7.50
N LEU A 262 -5.55 0.70 6.92
CA LEU A 262 -6.40 1.69 7.61
C LEU A 262 -7.71 1.08 8.10
N GLN A 263 -8.32 0.20 7.33
CA GLN A 263 -9.55 -0.48 7.74
C GLN A 263 -9.32 -1.38 8.95
N LYS A 264 -8.25 -2.20 8.94
CA LYS A 264 -7.90 -3.04 10.10
C LYS A 264 -7.50 -2.18 11.31
N THR A 265 -6.80 -1.07 11.08
CA THR A 265 -6.45 -0.09 12.13
C THR A 265 -7.70 0.46 12.82
N LEU A 266 -8.74 0.84 12.07
CA LEU A 266 -10.00 1.27 12.68
C LEU A 266 -10.62 0.20 13.60
N GLY A 267 -10.51 -1.08 13.18
CA GLY A 267 -10.94 -2.21 14.01
C GLY A 267 -10.12 -2.36 15.28
N ASN A 268 -8.79 -2.19 15.18
CA ASN A 268 -7.88 -2.29 16.32
C ASN A 268 -8.06 -1.15 17.32
N GLU A 269 -8.10 0.09 16.83
CA GLU A 269 -8.12 1.27 17.69
C GLU A 269 -9.49 1.55 18.32
N LEU A 270 -10.58 1.21 17.64
CA LEU A 270 -11.94 1.63 18.02
C LEU A 270 -12.92 0.46 18.15
N GLY A 271 -12.53 -0.74 17.78
CA GLY A 271 -13.33 -1.96 17.80
C GLY A 271 -12.81 -3.01 18.78
N GLU A 272 -13.11 -4.27 18.49
CA GLU A 272 -12.75 -5.41 19.33
C GLU A 272 -11.45 -6.11 18.85
N GLY A 273 -10.80 -5.61 17.79
CA GLY A 273 -9.53 -6.14 17.26
C GLY A 273 -9.27 -5.72 15.82
N GLY A 274 -8.01 -5.89 15.40
CA GLY A 274 -7.49 -5.47 14.10
C GLY A 274 -7.95 -6.35 12.94
N THR A 275 -9.26 -6.43 12.71
CA THR A 275 -9.86 -7.20 11.63
C THR A 275 -10.60 -6.30 10.64
N SER A 276 -10.64 -6.72 9.37
CA SER A 276 -11.44 -5.99 8.35
C SER A 276 -12.92 -5.92 8.72
N LYS A 277 -13.44 -6.95 9.41
CA LYS A 277 -14.83 -7.00 9.87
C LYS A 277 -15.15 -5.91 10.91
N GLU A 278 -14.28 -5.76 11.93
CA GLU A 278 -14.47 -4.72 12.95
C GLU A 278 -14.26 -3.33 12.34
N GLY A 279 -13.25 -3.15 11.48
CA GLY A 279 -13.06 -1.88 10.76
C GLY A 279 -14.28 -1.46 9.95
N LEU A 280 -14.90 -2.40 9.22
CA LEU A 280 -16.15 -2.13 8.48
C LEU A 280 -17.30 -1.76 9.41
N LYS A 281 -17.45 -2.47 10.54
CA LYS A 281 -18.47 -2.16 11.54
C LYS A 281 -18.32 -0.73 12.08
N ILE A 282 -17.11 -0.30 12.40
CA ILE A 282 -16.79 1.06 12.83
C ILE A 282 -17.10 2.07 11.71
N GLN A 283 -16.67 1.81 10.47
CA GLN A 283 -16.97 2.69 9.34
C GLN A 283 -18.48 2.87 9.12
N MET A 284 -19.24 1.79 9.11
CA MET A 284 -20.69 1.85 8.88
C MET A 284 -21.40 2.62 10.01
N ALA A 285 -21.03 2.40 11.27
CA ALA A 285 -21.57 3.15 12.39
C ALA A 285 -21.23 4.66 12.31
N PHE A 286 -20.03 4.99 11.86
CA PHE A 286 -19.61 6.38 11.62
C PHE A 286 -20.47 7.03 10.55
N TYR A 287 -20.68 6.40 9.38
CA TYR A 287 -21.50 6.97 8.31
C TYR A 287 -22.97 7.12 8.68
N ASP A 288 -23.52 6.16 9.43
CA ASP A 288 -24.88 6.26 9.98
C ASP A 288 -25.02 7.47 10.91
N SER A 289 -24.02 7.71 11.79
CA SER A 289 -24.00 8.86 12.69
C SER A 289 -23.96 10.21 11.97
N LEU A 290 -23.45 10.24 10.73
CA LEU A 290 -23.43 11.42 9.85
C LEU A 290 -24.71 11.56 9.00
N GLY A 291 -25.68 10.66 9.18
CA GLY A 291 -26.95 10.67 8.45
C GLY A 291 -26.87 10.18 7.01
N MET A 292 -25.82 9.44 6.66
CA MET A 292 -25.73 8.81 5.35
C MET A 292 -26.67 7.59 5.27
N ASP A 293 -27.18 7.30 4.07
CA ASP A 293 -27.97 6.09 3.80
C ASP A 293 -27.05 4.85 3.78
N VAL A 294 -26.88 4.23 4.95
CA VAL A 294 -26.05 3.03 5.12
C VAL A 294 -26.80 1.75 4.74
N GLU A 295 -28.12 1.75 4.66
CA GLU A 295 -28.90 0.57 4.23
C GLU A 295 -28.63 0.20 2.78
N ASN A 296 -28.34 1.21 1.93
CA ASN A 296 -28.02 1.06 0.53
C ASN A 296 -26.50 1.17 0.23
N LEU A 297 -25.65 1.00 1.24
CA LEU A 297 -24.19 1.01 1.15
C LEU A 297 -23.66 -0.34 1.64
N TYR A 298 -23.03 -1.11 0.75
CA TYR A 298 -22.48 -2.41 1.11
C TYR A 298 -20.99 -2.46 0.81
N LEU A 299 -20.17 -2.33 1.85
CA LEU A 299 -18.72 -2.39 1.80
C LEU A 299 -18.22 -3.75 2.29
N ARG A 300 -17.16 -4.27 1.68
CA ARG A 300 -16.57 -5.56 2.00
C ARG A 300 -15.08 -5.49 2.28
N ASP A 301 -14.44 -4.43 1.77
CA ASP A 301 -13.02 -4.19 1.96
C ASP A 301 -12.74 -2.69 2.06
N GLY A 302 -11.52 -2.32 2.41
CA GLY A 302 -11.08 -0.94 2.57
C GLY A 302 -10.68 -0.28 1.26
N SER A 303 -10.18 -1.06 0.31
CA SER A 303 -9.61 -0.57 -0.95
C SER A 303 -10.65 -0.38 -2.06
N GLY A 304 -11.77 -1.08 -1.98
CA GLY A 304 -12.76 -1.13 -3.05
C GLY A 304 -12.43 -2.15 -4.15
N LEU A 305 -11.49 -3.07 -3.90
CA LEU A 305 -11.08 -4.10 -4.84
C LEU A 305 -12.08 -5.26 -4.91
N SER A 306 -12.77 -5.53 -3.80
CA SER A 306 -13.79 -6.57 -3.73
C SER A 306 -14.95 -6.30 -4.69
N ARG A 307 -15.27 -7.29 -5.53
CA ARG A 307 -16.45 -7.24 -6.40
C ARG A 307 -17.77 -7.34 -5.64
N TYR A 308 -17.73 -7.63 -4.34
CA TYR A 308 -18.90 -7.66 -3.47
C TYR A 308 -19.26 -6.28 -2.92
N ASN A 309 -18.43 -5.24 -3.12
CA ASN A 309 -18.82 -3.88 -2.80
C ASN A 309 -19.97 -3.41 -3.68
N LEU A 310 -21.04 -2.90 -3.06
CA LEU A 310 -22.15 -2.29 -3.76
C LEU A 310 -22.30 -0.84 -3.30
N VAL A 311 -21.95 0.07 -4.19
CA VAL A 311 -21.92 1.52 -3.93
C VAL A 311 -22.56 2.24 -5.11
N SER A 312 -23.45 3.18 -4.84
CA SER A 312 -24.05 4.02 -5.86
C SER A 312 -23.29 5.37 -6.02
N PRO A 313 -23.44 6.05 -7.17
CA PRO A 313 -22.99 7.44 -7.29
C PRO A 313 -23.55 8.36 -6.20
N SER A 314 -24.81 8.15 -5.79
CA SER A 314 -25.48 8.89 -4.72
C SER A 314 -24.77 8.70 -3.37
N ASN A 315 -24.40 7.45 -3.00
CA ASN A 315 -23.64 7.22 -1.78
C ASN A 315 -22.29 7.98 -1.81
N SER A 316 -21.59 7.96 -2.96
CA SER A 316 -20.31 8.64 -3.08
C SER A 316 -20.43 10.17 -3.04
N THR A 317 -21.45 10.75 -3.67
CA THR A 317 -21.69 12.20 -3.57
C THR A 317 -22.13 12.61 -2.16
N SER A 318 -22.88 11.75 -1.46
CA SER A 318 -23.25 11.97 -0.06
C SER A 318 -22.00 12.00 0.85
N LEU A 319 -21.09 11.04 0.70
CA LEU A 319 -19.82 11.05 1.42
C LEU A 319 -19.01 12.33 1.14
N LEU A 320 -18.87 12.70 -0.13
CA LEU A 320 -18.11 13.88 -0.54
C LEU A 320 -18.74 15.16 0.04
N GLN A 321 -20.09 15.24 0.10
CA GLN A 321 -20.78 16.37 0.73
C GLN A 321 -20.52 16.44 2.24
N VAL A 322 -20.64 15.31 2.93
CA VAL A 322 -20.34 15.23 4.36
C VAL A 322 -18.91 15.68 4.66
N MET A 323 -17.95 15.22 3.86
CA MET A 323 -16.54 15.60 4.02
C MET A 323 -16.27 17.06 3.62
N TRP A 324 -17.06 17.63 2.71
CA TRP A 324 -16.98 19.05 2.38
C TRP A 324 -17.38 19.95 3.55
N ASP A 325 -18.34 19.50 4.35
CA ASP A 325 -18.86 20.23 5.52
C ASP A 325 -18.09 19.90 6.81
N HIS A 326 -17.13 18.95 6.77
CA HIS A 326 -16.37 18.49 7.92
C HIS A 326 -15.16 19.38 8.23
N ASP A 327 -14.73 19.46 9.48
CA ASP A 327 -13.56 20.24 9.92
C ASP A 327 -12.27 19.81 9.23
N TYR A 328 -12.12 18.54 8.88
CA TYR A 328 -10.96 17.99 8.16
C TYR A 328 -11.11 17.99 6.62
N ARG A 329 -12.00 18.81 6.09
CA ARG A 329 -12.23 18.95 4.64
C ARG A 329 -10.94 19.13 3.87
N ASP A 330 -10.09 20.05 4.33
CA ASP A 330 -8.90 20.44 3.58
C ASP A 330 -7.88 19.29 3.48
N ASP A 331 -7.70 18.50 4.54
CA ASP A 331 -6.84 17.31 4.52
C ASP A 331 -7.42 16.24 3.59
N PHE A 332 -8.74 16.03 3.64
CA PHE A 332 -9.41 15.06 2.78
C PHE A 332 -9.31 15.44 1.29
N VAL A 333 -9.61 16.69 0.95
CA VAL A 333 -9.55 17.20 -0.44
C VAL A 333 -8.12 17.17 -0.97
N LYS A 334 -7.12 17.56 -0.16
CA LYS A 334 -5.69 17.48 -0.53
C LYS A 334 -5.18 16.06 -0.73
N SER A 335 -5.82 15.08 -0.13
CA SER A 335 -5.45 13.67 -0.31
C SER A 335 -5.79 13.11 -1.69
N PHE A 336 -6.61 13.79 -2.49
CA PHE A 336 -7.06 13.30 -3.78
C PHE A 336 -6.04 13.53 -4.89
N PRO A 337 -6.01 12.65 -5.92
CA PRO A 337 -5.37 12.95 -7.20
C PRO A 337 -5.90 14.26 -7.80
N ILE A 338 -5.01 15.01 -8.44
CA ILE A 338 -5.35 16.31 -9.09
C ILE A 338 -5.08 16.20 -10.59
N ALA A 339 -6.09 16.49 -11.40
CA ALA A 339 -6.01 16.41 -12.85
C ALA A 339 -4.83 17.20 -13.41
N GLY A 340 -3.99 16.56 -14.21
CA GLY A 340 -2.82 17.16 -14.85
C GLY A 340 -1.69 17.57 -13.90
N VAL A 341 -1.72 17.13 -12.61
CA VAL A 341 -0.75 17.57 -11.58
C VAL A 341 -0.14 16.42 -10.80
N ILE A 342 -0.96 15.56 -10.15
CA ILE A 342 -0.46 14.50 -9.26
C ILE A 342 -1.41 13.32 -9.18
N GLY A 343 -0.83 12.13 -9.02
CA GLY A 343 -1.53 10.89 -8.74
C GLY A 343 -2.19 10.28 -9.97
N SER A 344 -3.16 9.41 -9.80
CA SER A 344 -3.74 8.55 -10.85
C SER A 344 -4.50 9.30 -11.98
N ILE A 345 -4.48 10.64 -11.99
CA ILE A 345 -5.04 11.50 -13.06
C ILE A 345 -4.07 12.62 -13.45
N ASP A 346 -2.78 12.50 -13.20
CA ASP A 346 -1.75 13.49 -13.50
C ASP A 346 -1.51 13.69 -15.01
N ASP A 347 -1.85 12.71 -15.82
CA ASP A 347 -1.80 12.72 -17.29
C ASP A 347 -3.17 13.00 -17.96
N ARG A 348 -4.25 13.16 -17.16
CA ARG A 348 -5.62 13.29 -17.66
C ARG A 348 -6.09 14.73 -17.74
N MET A 349 -7.07 15.00 -18.62
CA MET A 349 -7.71 16.31 -18.81
C MET A 349 -6.75 17.42 -19.25
N MET A 350 -5.58 17.06 -19.78
CA MET A 350 -4.54 18.00 -20.20
C MET A 350 -5.05 19.02 -21.21
N GLY A 351 -4.58 20.29 -21.06
CA GLY A 351 -4.96 21.39 -21.97
C GLY A 351 -6.39 21.92 -21.77
N SER A 352 -7.05 21.58 -20.67
CA SER A 352 -8.39 22.07 -20.30
C SER A 352 -8.37 22.86 -18.98
N ASN A 353 -9.48 23.51 -18.62
CA ASN A 353 -9.65 24.18 -17.32
C ASN A 353 -9.74 23.20 -16.14
N ALA A 354 -9.87 21.92 -16.40
CA ALA A 354 -9.90 20.88 -15.36
C ALA A 354 -8.51 20.65 -14.72
N VAL A 355 -7.42 21.00 -15.43
CA VAL A 355 -6.06 20.89 -14.88
C VAL A 355 -5.93 21.75 -13.62
N GLY A 356 -5.55 21.14 -12.51
CA GLY A 356 -5.48 21.77 -11.20
C GLY A 356 -6.83 22.09 -10.54
N SER A 357 -7.96 21.95 -11.28
CA SER A 357 -9.31 22.28 -10.78
C SER A 357 -10.19 21.04 -10.55
N VAL A 358 -9.74 19.84 -10.89
CA VAL A 358 -10.45 18.58 -10.59
C VAL A 358 -9.61 17.75 -9.62
N HIS A 359 -10.15 17.52 -8.43
CA HIS A 359 -9.59 16.67 -7.42
C HIS A 359 -10.47 15.42 -7.30
N ALA A 360 -10.05 14.29 -7.86
CA ALA A 360 -10.94 13.16 -7.97
C ALA A 360 -10.21 11.80 -7.82
N LYS A 361 -10.84 10.91 -7.08
CA LYS A 361 -10.41 9.53 -6.91
C LYS A 361 -10.88 8.67 -8.06
N THR A 362 -9.97 7.93 -8.65
CA THR A 362 -10.25 6.89 -9.65
C THR A 362 -10.59 5.56 -8.98
N GLY A 363 -11.33 4.71 -9.69
CA GLY A 363 -11.49 3.29 -9.38
C GLY A 363 -11.53 2.50 -10.68
N ASN A 364 -10.62 1.54 -10.84
CA ASN A 364 -10.53 0.72 -12.04
C ASN A 364 -10.39 -0.75 -11.65
N MET A 365 -11.18 -1.58 -12.28
CA MET A 365 -11.07 -3.04 -12.29
C MET A 365 -11.46 -3.51 -13.69
N THR A 366 -11.29 -4.78 -13.97
CA THR A 366 -11.81 -5.38 -15.23
C THR A 366 -13.30 -5.09 -15.37
N ASN A 367 -13.68 -4.40 -16.45
CA ASN A 367 -15.06 -4.00 -16.78
C ASN A 367 -15.72 -2.99 -15.83
N VAL A 368 -14.93 -2.32 -14.96
CA VAL A 368 -15.41 -1.27 -14.04
C VAL A 368 -14.48 -0.07 -14.12
N SER A 369 -15.07 1.12 -14.22
CA SER A 369 -14.32 2.38 -14.15
C SER A 369 -15.13 3.45 -13.44
N SER A 370 -14.55 4.13 -12.48
CA SER A 370 -15.18 5.21 -11.73
C SER A 370 -14.27 6.43 -11.60
N LEU A 371 -14.90 7.60 -11.43
CA LEU A 371 -14.24 8.85 -11.10
C LEU A 371 -15.20 9.66 -10.22
N SER A 372 -14.77 10.03 -9.01
CA SER A 372 -15.60 10.76 -8.05
C SER A 372 -14.77 11.76 -7.27
N GLY A 373 -15.31 12.95 -7.02
CA GLY A 373 -14.57 14.00 -6.33
C GLY A 373 -15.18 15.37 -6.49
N TYR A 374 -14.32 16.36 -6.52
CA TYR A 374 -14.64 17.77 -6.59
C TYR A 374 -14.10 18.39 -7.89
N ALA A 375 -14.89 19.25 -8.50
CA ALA A 375 -14.48 20.07 -9.65
C ALA A 375 -14.82 21.55 -9.36
N TRP A 376 -13.87 22.45 -9.51
CA TRP A 376 -14.11 23.87 -9.35
C TRP A 376 -14.48 24.49 -10.69
N THR A 377 -15.60 25.22 -10.71
CA THR A 377 -16.04 26.01 -11.88
C THR A 377 -15.09 27.17 -12.13
N LYS A 378 -15.26 27.88 -13.24
CA LYS A 378 -14.52 29.12 -13.55
C LYS A 378 -14.75 30.22 -12.52
N SER A 379 -15.92 30.28 -11.91
CA SER A 379 -16.21 31.23 -10.82
C SER A 379 -15.63 30.78 -9.48
N GLY A 380 -15.03 29.60 -9.39
CA GLY A 380 -14.46 29.04 -8.15
C GLY A 380 -15.46 28.30 -7.28
N GLU A 381 -16.65 28.00 -7.79
CA GLU A 381 -17.66 27.23 -7.08
C GLU A 381 -17.32 25.72 -7.11
N PRO A 382 -17.32 25.01 -5.98
CA PRO A 382 -17.07 23.58 -5.96
C PRO A 382 -18.31 22.79 -6.41
N MET A 383 -18.08 21.83 -7.30
CA MET A 383 -19.07 20.88 -7.79
C MET A 383 -18.68 19.47 -7.34
N ILE A 384 -19.57 18.79 -6.64
CA ILE A 384 -19.40 17.39 -6.26
C ILE A 384 -19.91 16.49 -7.37
N PHE A 385 -19.14 15.48 -7.77
CA PHE A 385 -19.56 14.56 -8.81
C PHE A 385 -19.13 13.10 -8.53
N SER A 386 -19.89 12.17 -9.09
CA SER A 386 -19.54 10.75 -9.10
C SER A 386 -20.00 10.10 -10.40
N ILE A 387 -19.08 9.47 -11.12
CA ILE A 387 -19.30 8.78 -12.38
C ILE A 387 -18.88 7.33 -12.20
N MET A 388 -19.81 6.40 -12.38
CA MET A 388 -19.55 4.95 -12.28
C MET A 388 -20.01 4.25 -13.53
N VAL A 389 -19.11 3.49 -14.16
CA VAL A 389 -19.40 2.66 -15.34
C VAL A 389 -19.05 1.22 -15.01
N ASN A 390 -20.05 0.37 -14.95
CA ASN A 390 -19.92 -1.04 -14.58
C ASN A 390 -20.30 -1.96 -15.74
N ASN A 391 -19.71 -3.16 -15.75
CA ASN A 391 -20.03 -4.24 -16.68
C ASN A 391 -19.88 -3.83 -18.16
N HIS A 392 -18.97 -2.91 -18.46
CA HIS A 392 -18.70 -2.53 -19.84
C HIS A 392 -17.79 -3.55 -20.53
N MET A 393 -18.07 -3.82 -21.79
CA MET A 393 -17.31 -4.76 -22.64
C MET A 393 -16.17 -4.07 -23.43
N THR A 394 -15.97 -2.79 -23.21
CA THR A 394 -14.88 -2.00 -23.83
C THR A 394 -13.74 -1.82 -22.85
N GLY A 395 -12.52 -1.67 -23.31
CA GLY A 395 -11.40 -1.34 -22.43
C GLY A 395 -11.61 0.02 -21.72
N ASN A 396 -11.02 0.19 -20.54
CA ASN A 396 -11.06 1.43 -19.76
C ASN A 396 -10.55 2.65 -20.57
N SER A 397 -9.69 2.43 -21.56
CA SER A 397 -9.23 3.46 -22.50
C SER A 397 -10.34 4.17 -23.27
N LYS A 398 -11.53 3.58 -23.39
CA LYS A 398 -12.71 4.22 -23.98
C LYS A 398 -13.63 4.90 -22.96
N VAL A 399 -13.61 4.42 -21.71
CA VAL A 399 -14.43 4.96 -20.62
C VAL A 399 -13.79 6.20 -20.00
N LYS A 400 -12.49 6.17 -19.75
CA LYS A 400 -11.75 7.29 -19.14
C LYS A 400 -11.97 8.62 -19.88
N PRO A 401 -11.89 8.71 -21.24
CA PRO A 401 -12.14 9.98 -21.95
C PRO A 401 -13.57 10.51 -21.80
N LEU A 402 -14.57 9.64 -21.55
CA LEU A 402 -15.93 10.09 -21.26
C LEU A 402 -16.02 10.73 -19.87
N GLN A 403 -15.40 10.13 -18.87
CA GLN A 403 -15.29 10.70 -17.52
C GLN A 403 -14.59 12.05 -17.56
N ASP A 404 -13.47 12.18 -18.32
CA ASP A 404 -12.72 13.41 -18.48
C ASP A 404 -13.56 14.51 -19.09
N LYS A 405 -14.33 14.22 -20.17
CA LYS A 405 -15.24 15.20 -20.79
C LYS A 405 -16.28 15.74 -19.81
N ILE A 406 -16.85 14.88 -18.96
CA ILE A 406 -17.83 15.31 -17.97
C ILE A 406 -17.17 16.22 -16.93
N ALA A 407 -16.00 15.85 -16.40
CA ALA A 407 -15.27 16.64 -15.43
C ALA A 407 -14.82 18.01 -16.02
N ILE A 408 -14.38 18.04 -17.29
CA ILE A 408 -14.05 19.28 -18.01
C ILE A 408 -15.28 20.18 -18.14
N ILE A 409 -16.45 19.63 -18.50
CA ILE A 409 -17.68 20.42 -18.59
C ILE A 409 -18.03 21.06 -17.24
N LEU A 410 -17.89 20.33 -16.13
CA LEU A 410 -18.10 20.90 -14.79
C LEU A 410 -17.14 22.06 -14.50
N SER A 411 -15.85 21.91 -14.83
CA SER A 411 -14.85 22.96 -14.65
C SER A 411 -15.02 24.15 -15.63
N ASP A 412 -15.75 23.97 -16.74
CA ASP A 412 -16.06 25.00 -17.70
C ASP A 412 -17.32 25.83 -17.37
N MET A 413 -18.09 25.40 -16.37
CA MET A 413 -19.28 26.16 -15.91
C MET A 413 -18.87 27.49 -15.30
N GLU A 414 -19.81 28.50 -15.39
CA GLU A 414 -19.59 29.83 -14.84
C GLU A 414 -19.84 29.87 -13.32
#